data_61b9ce1e17e3935b93ccd07bb82048e6
#
_entry.id   61b9ce1e17e3935b93ccd07bb82048e6
#
_cell.length_a   1.000
_cell.length_b   1.000
_cell.length_c   1.000
_cell.angle_alpha   90.00
_cell.angle_beta   90.00
_cell.angle_gamma   90.00
#
_symmetry.space_group_name_H-M   'P 1'
#
loop_
_entity.id
_entity.type
_entity.pdbx_description
1 polymer ?
#
loop_
_entity_poly.entity_id
_entity_poly.type
_entity_poly.pdbx_seq_one_letter_code
_entity_poly.pdbx_strand_id
1 'polypeptide(L)'
;MSQVRGGRIYCCNLGDSRCVLAREEGGKLKAVGLSDDQKPERADERARIIKCGGRVAPLEDENGEAIGPQRVWLATMMMPGLAMTRSFGDHVAESVGVIPEPEIMDYPLTSNDRFMVLASDGVWEFLDNQAVVDLVASCSGNGPEACKKVIKASYDAWTREEDVVDDITCIVVYFP
;
A
#
# COMPACT_ATOMS: atom_id res chain seq x y z
N MET A 1 -4.22 -4.95 -8.26
CA MET A 1 -4.03 -5.88 -9.40
C MET A 1 -3.17 -5.21 -10.47
N SER A 2 -2.21 -5.91 -11.04
CA SER A 2 -1.40 -5.35 -12.14
C SER A 2 -1.38 -6.29 -13.34
N GLN A 3 -1.39 -5.71 -14.54
CA GLN A 3 -1.32 -6.44 -15.82
C GLN A 3 -0.24 -5.83 -16.71
N VAL A 4 0.58 -6.69 -17.32
CA VAL A 4 1.55 -6.29 -18.36
C VAL A 4 1.02 -6.69 -19.71
N ARG A 5 0.77 -5.72 -20.60
CA ARG A 5 0.25 -5.96 -21.95
C ARG A 5 0.74 -4.90 -22.93
N GLY A 6 1.18 -5.32 -24.11
CA GLY A 6 1.55 -4.39 -25.20
C GLY A 6 2.66 -3.40 -24.81
N GLY A 7 3.64 -3.82 -24.01
CA GLY A 7 4.73 -2.94 -23.54
C GLY A 7 4.28 -1.90 -22.50
N ARG A 8 3.18 -2.13 -21.80
CA ARG A 8 2.69 -1.26 -20.74
C ARG A 8 2.32 -2.06 -19.49
N ILE A 9 2.42 -1.41 -18.34
CA ILE A 9 1.96 -1.91 -17.04
C ILE A 9 0.69 -1.14 -16.68
N TYR A 10 -0.40 -1.85 -16.49
CA TYR A 10 -1.65 -1.31 -15.94
C TYR A 10 -1.75 -1.72 -14.48
N CYS A 11 -1.70 -0.77 -13.57
CA CYS A 11 -1.88 -0.99 -12.15
C CYS A 11 -3.25 -0.48 -11.70
N CYS A 12 -4.08 -1.39 -11.18
CA CYS A 12 -5.40 -1.07 -10.63
C CYS A 12 -5.32 -1.24 -9.12
N ASN A 13 -5.43 -0.15 -8.37
CA ASN A 13 -5.34 -0.13 -6.91
C ASN A 13 -6.63 0.25 -6.24
N LEU A 14 -6.99 -0.49 -5.19
CA LEU A 14 -8.10 -0.23 -4.28
C LEU A 14 -7.64 -0.59 -2.87
N GLY A 15 -7.59 0.41 -1.98
CA GLY A 15 -7.06 0.28 -0.62
C GLY A 15 -5.58 0.69 -0.50
N ASP A 16 -4.87 0.10 0.42
CA ASP A 16 -3.51 0.45 0.83
C ASP A 16 -2.44 -0.62 0.55
N SER A 17 -2.80 -1.68 -0.15
CA SER A 17 -1.82 -2.50 -0.85
C SER A 17 -1.14 -1.66 -1.93
N ARG A 18 0.14 -1.90 -2.21
CA ARG A 18 0.91 -1.05 -3.12
C ARG A 18 1.68 -1.85 -4.16
N CYS A 19 1.89 -1.24 -5.32
CA CYS A 19 2.75 -1.75 -6.38
C CYS A 19 3.90 -0.78 -6.63
N VAL A 20 5.13 -1.30 -6.66
CA VAL A 20 6.36 -0.54 -6.87
C VAL A 20 7.18 -1.17 -7.99
N LEU A 21 7.69 -0.36 -8.90
CA LEU A 21 8.57 -0.75 -10.00
C LEU A 21 10.02 -0.41 -9.65
N ALA A 22 10.93 -1.31 -9.94
CA ALA A 22 12.37 -1.07 -9.90
C ALA A 22 12.88 -0.67 -11.30
N ARG A 23 13.27 0.59 -11.45
CA ARG A 23 13.79 1.16 -12.70
C ARG A 23 15.26 1.50 -12.56
N GLU A 24 16.07 1.12 -13.54
CA GLU A 24 17.47 1.50 -13.58
C GLU A 24 17.64 2.93 -14.12
N GLU A 25 18.23 3.78 -13.31
CA GLU A 25 18.58 5.15 -13.65
C GLU A 25 20.02 5.47 -13.20
N GLY A 26 20.86 5.82 -14.13
CA GLY A 26 22.26 6.16 -13.83
C GLY A 26 23.07 5.01 -13.17
N GLY A 27 22.78 3.76 -13.55
CA GLY A 27 23.43 2.56 -13.01
C GLY A 27 22.96 2.14 -11.61
N LYS A 28 21.87 2.72 -11.12
CA LYS A 28 21.25 2.36 -9.84
C LYS A 28 19.78 2.04 -10.05
N LEU A 29 19.26 1.12 -9.25
CA LEU A 29 17.82 0.87 -9.21
C LEU A 29 17.13 1.91 -8.34
N LYS A 30 16.08 2.50 -8.89
CA LYS A 30 15.18 3.42 -8.19
C LYS A 30 13.79 2.84 -8.09
N ALA A 31 13.16 3.06 -6.96
CA ALA A 31 11.78 2.71 -6.74
C ALA A 31 10.86 3.75 -7.41
N VAL A 32 9.93 3.28 -8.24
CA VAL A 32 8.88 4.09 -8.86
C VAL A 32 7.53 3.53 -8.40
N GLY A 33 6.74 4.35 -7.71
CA GLY A 33 5.38 3.97 -7.29
C GLY A 33 4.49 3.76 -8.52
N LEU A 34 3.85 2.61 -8.61
CA LEU A 34 2.83 2.32 -9.63
C LEU A 34 1.41 2.41 -9.06
N SER A 35 1.26 2.73 -7.79
CA SER A 35 -0.01 3.04 -7.13
C SER A 35 0.24 3.97 -5.96
N ASP A 36 -0.79 4.71 -5.56
CA ASP A 36 -0.82 5.52 -4.35
C ASP A 36 -1.84 4.93 -3.39
N ASP A 37 -1.45 4.76 -2.13
CA ASP A 37 -2.33 4.21 -1.10
C ASP A 37 -3.53 5.14 -0.86
N GLN A 38 -4.70 4.54 -0.73
CA GLN A 38 -5.93 5.28 -0.46
C GLN A 38 -6.20 5.32 1.04
N LYS A 39 -5.31 6.01 1.76
CA LYS A 39 -5.39 6.21 3.21
C LYS A 39 -6.13 7.52 3.57
N PRO A 40 -6.71 7.61 4.79
CA PRO A 40 -7.47 8.80 5.23
C PRO A 40 -6.65 10.09 5.32
N GLU A 41 -5.32 10.00 5.34
CA GLU A 41 -4.41 11.15 5.33
C GLU A 41 -4.32 11.84 3.97
N ARG A 42 -4.59 11.12 2.88
CA ARG A 42 -4.58 11.67 1.52
C ARG A 42 -5.67 12.71 1.37
N ALA A 43 -5.30 13.91 0.95
CA ALA A 43 -6.15 15.09 1.03
C ALA A 43 -7.47 14.96 0.25
N ASP A 44 -7.43 14.37 -0.95
CA ASP A 44 -8.62 14.15 -1.80
C ASP A 44 -9.55 13.08 -1.21
N GLU A 45 -8.98 12.00 -0.67
CA GLU A 45 -9.70 10.93 0.00
C GLU A 45 -10.40 11.47 1.26
N ARG A 46 -9.66 12.18 2.11
CA ARG A 46 -10.21 12.85 3.30
C ARG A 46 -11.35 13.79 2.97
N ALA A 47 -11.18 14.62 1.95
CA ALA A 47 -12.21 15.58 1.53
C ALA A 47 -13.51 14.88 1.13
N ARG A 48 -13.43 13.73 0.43
CA ARG A 48 -14.59 12.93 0.07
C ARG A 48 -15.31 12.39 1.30
N ILE A 49 -14.57 11.77 2.25
CA ILE A 49 -15.14 11.23 3.50
C ILE A 49 -15.88 12.33 4.29
N ILE A 50 -15.23 13.47 4.50
CA ILE A 50 -15.84 14.60 5.23
C ILE A 50 -17.08 15.13 4.50
N LYS A 51 -17.03 15.27 3.17
CA LYS A 51 -18.16 15.69 2.36
C LYS A 51 -19.36 14.73 2.45
N CYS A 52 -19.11 13.46 2.62
CA CYS A 52 -20.15 12.43 2.80
C CYS A 52 -20.64 12.31 4.25
N GLY A 53 -20.20 13.18 5.15
CA GLY A 53 -20.63 13.18 6.55
C GLY A 53 -19.88 12.21 7.45
N GLY A 54 -18.77 11.64 6.99
CA GLY A 54 -17.87 10.84 7.80
C GLY A 54 -16.90 11.69 8.62
N ARG A 55 -16.19 11.04 9.50
CA ARG A 55 -15.12 11.62 10.32
C ARG A 55 -13.80 10.89 10.05
N VAL A 56 -12.71 11.63 10.02
CA VAL A 56 -11.35 11.09 9.92
C VAL A 56 -10.57 11.49 11.15
N ALA A 57 -10.18 10.50 11.96
CA ALA A 57 -9.41 10.69 13.19
C ALA A 57 -8.68 9.37 13.54
N PRO A 58 -7.59 9.41 14.32
CA PRO A 58 -7.01 8.21 14.89
C PRO A 58 -7.92 7.61 15.96
N LEU A 59 -7.56 6.44 16.48
CA LEU A 59 -8.07 5.99 17.77
C LEU A 59 -7.54 6.90 18.88
N GLU A 60 -8.25 6.96 19.99
CA GLU A 60 -7.82 7.66 21.18
C GLU A 60 -7.74 6.67 22.36
N ASP A 61 -6.73 6.80 23.19
CA ASP A 61 -6.60 6.04 24.43
C ASP A 61 -7.53 6.59 25.55
N GLU A 62 -7.42 6.02 26.75
CA GLU A 62 -8.19 6.43 27.91
C GLU A 62 -7.90 7.88 28.36
N ASN A 63 -6.75 8.44 27.96
CA ASN A 63 -6.33 9.81 28.24
C ASN A 63 -6.71 10.79 27.13
N GLY A 64 -7.27 10.30 26.00
CA GLY A 64 -7.56 11.09 24.80
C GLY A 64 -6.34 11.33 23.89
N GLU A 65 -5.27 10.56 24.08
CA GLU A 65 -4.10 10.62 23.19
C GLU A 65 -4.32 9.76 21.94
N ALA A 66 -3.85 10.27 20.80
CA ALA A 66 -4.00 9.60 19.52
C ALA A 66 -3.17 8.33 19.44
N ILE A 67 -3.79 7.21 19.05
CA ILE A 67 -3.14 5.91 18.85
C ILE A 67 -3.30 5.45 17.38
N GLY A 68 -2.20 5.09 16.75
CA GLY A 68 -2.16 4.50 15.42
C GLY A 68 -2.57 5.45 14.30
N PRO A 69 -2.88 4.92 13.11
CA PRO A 69 -3.15 5.72 11.93
C PRO A 69 -4.52 6.40 11.97
N GLN A 70 -4.71 7.37 11.06
CA GLN A 70 -6.01 7.95 10.79
C GLN A 70 -6.98 6.87 10.26
N ARG A 71 -8.24 6.95 10.69
CA ARG A 71 -9.30 5.99 10.32
C ARG A 71 -10.59 6.72 9.92
N VAL A 72 -11.39 6.04 9.13
CA VAL A 72 -12.72 6.49 8.73
C VAL A 72 -13.76 6.03 9.76
N TRP A 73 -14.59 6.96 10.20
CA TRP A 73 -15.65 6.73 11.19
C TRP A 73 -16.98 7.30 10.70
N LEU A 74 -18.08 6.75 11.18
CA LEU A 74 -19.37 7.44 11.17
C LEU A 74 -19.27 8.73 11.99
N ALA A 75 -20.10 9.73 11.68
CA ALA A 75 -20.05 11.05 12.33
C ALA A 75 -20.09 10.99 13.88
N THR A 76 -20.93 10.13 14.42
CA THR A 76 -21.25 10.06 15.86
C THR A 76 -20.97 8.71 16.51
N MET A 77 -20.40 7.76 15.76
CA MET A 77 -20.13 6.41 16.26
C MET A 77 -18.67 6.02 16.04
N MET A 78 -18.14 5.22 16.97
CA MET A 78 -16.78 4.63 16.85
C MET A 78 -16.84 3.36 16.00
N MET A 79 -17.31 3.50 14.77
CA MET A 79 -17.35 2.44 13.75
C MET A 79 -17.33 3.06 12.35
N PRO A 80 -16.83 2.39 11.32
CA PRO A 80 -16.20 1.07 11.36
C PRO A 80 -14.72 1.12 11.87
N GLY A 81 -14.03 2.26 11.85
CA GLY A 81 -12.62 2.37 12.19
C GLY A 81 -11.68 1.91 11.08
N LEU A 82 -12.07 2.10 9.82
CA LEU A 82 -11.35 1.62 8.67
C LEU A 82 -10.11 2.48 8.37
N ALA A 83 -8.94 1.87 8.24
CA ALA A 83 -7.66 2.56 7.99
C ALA A 83 -7.43 2.92 6.51
N MET A 84 -8.36 2.58 5.63
CA MET A 84 -8.33 2.92 4.20
C MET A 84 -9.62 3.64 3.79
N THR A 85 -9.63 4.28 2.62
CA THR A 85 -10.76 5.09 2.14
C THR A 85 -11.44 4.52 0.91
N ARG A 86 -10.94 3.38 0.42
CA ARG A 86 -11.57 2.60 -0.65
C ARG A 86 -11.47 1.11 -0.33
N SER A 87 -12.58 0.40 -0.52
CA SER A 87 -12.66 -1.05 -0.30
C SER A 87 -13.86 -1.64 -1.03
N PHE A 88 -13.91 -2.99 -1.12
CA PHE A 88 -15.10 -3.71 -1.54
C PHE A 88 -15.87 -4.20 -0.31
N GLY A 89 -17.18 -3.92 -0.26
CA GLY A 89 -18.10 -4.58 0.68
C GLY A 89 -18.17 -4.04 2.10
N ASP A 90 -17.48 -2.96 2.44
CA ASP A 90 -17.57 -2.28 3.74
C ASP A 90 -18.80 -1.36 3.80
N HIS A 91 -19.99 -1.94 3.82
CA HIS A 91 -21.26 -1.20 3.68
C HIS A 91 -21.47 -0.10 4.72
N VAL A 92 -20.94 -0.25 5.93
CA VAL A 92 -21.00 0.81 6.95
C VAL A 92 -20.13 1.99 6.51
N ALA A 93 -18.92 1.72 6.03
CA ALA A 93 -17.99 2.73 5.56
C ALA A 93 -18.45 3.40 4.24
N GLU A 94 -19.12 2.66 3.36
CA GLU A 94 -19.71 3.20 2.12
C GLU A 94 -20.70 4.34 2.41
N SER A 95 -21.46 4.24 3.52
CA SER A 95 -22.41 5.27 3.91
C SER A 95 -21.79 6.63 4.21
N VAL A 96 -20.48 6.67 4.45
CA VAL A 96 -19.70 7.89 4.74
C VAL A 96 -18.56 8.13 3.74
N GLY A 97 -18.70 7.60 2.52
CA GLY A 97 -17.84 7.97 1.39
C GLY A 97 -16.64 7.06 1.12
N VAL A 98 -16.54 5.90 1.76
CA VAL A 98 -15.67 4.83 1.25
C VAL A 98 -16.27 4.30 -0.05
N ILE A 99 -15.47 4.14 -1.08
CA ILE A 99 -15.94 3.77 -2.42
C ILE A 99 -15.21 2.55 -2.98
N PRO A 100 -15.87 1.73 -3.81
CA PRO A 100 -15.25 0.58 -4.47
C PRO A 100 -14.60 0.93 -5.82
N GLU A 101 -14.39 2.22 -6.11
CA GLU A 101 -13.81 2.66 -7.40
C GLU A 101 -12.28 2.64 -7.33
N PRO A 102 -11.59 1.80 -8.12
CA PRO A 102 -10.14 1.73 -8.10
C PRO A 102 -9.51 2.93 -8.84
N GLU A 103 -8.28 3.27 -8.46
CA GLU A 103 -7.40 4.09 -9.30
C GLU A 103 -6.65 3.20 -10.29
N ILE A 104 -6.61 3.62 -11.55
CA ILE A 104 -5.92 2.88 -12.62
C ILE A 104 -4.78 3.75 -13.13
N MET A 105 -3.57 3.24 -12.97
CA MET A 105 -2.37 3.86 -13.51
C MET A 105 -1.82 3.06 -14.68
N ASP A 106 -1.33 3.75 -15.70
CA ASP A 106 -0.84 3.21 -16.96
C ASP A 106 0.59 3.69 -17.20
N TYR A 107 1.55 2.75 -17.15
CA TYR A 107 2.98 3.02 -17.27
C TYR A 107 3.58 2.36 -18.50
N PRO A 108 4.39 3.07 -19.30
CA PRO A 108 5.18 2.43 -20.35
C PRO A 108 6.28 1.57 -19.73
N LEU A 109 6.32 0.30 -20.12
CA LEU A 109 7.40 -0.62 -19.77
C LEU A 109 8.59 -0.32 -20.69
N THR A 110 9.77 -0.14 -20.11
CA THR A 110 11.02 0.16 -20.82
C THR A 110 12.08 -0.90 -20.54
N SER A 111 13.16 -0.93 -21.32
CA SER A 111 14.30 -1.82 -21.07
C SER A 111 15.06 -1.53 -19.77
N ASN A 112 14.78 -0.39 -19.12
CA ASN A 112 15.36 -0.04 -17.82
C ASN A 112 14.56 -0.61 -16.64
N ASP A 113 13.38 -1.16 -16.87
CA ASP A 113 12.55 -1.74 -15.83
C ASP A 113 12.98 -3.18 -15.55
N ARG A 114 13.34 -3.48 -14.31
CA ARG A 114 13.93 -4.78 -13.92
C ARG A 114 12.93 -5.72 -13.28
N PHE A 115 12.11 -5.21 -12.39
CA PHE A 115 11.08 -5.98 -11.71
C PHE A 115 10.02 -5.06 -11.11
N MET A 116 8.88 -5.61 -10.74
CA MET A 116 7.90 -4.94 -9.90
C MET A 116 7.56 -5.80 -8.68
N VAL A 117 7.17 -5.13 -7.59
CA VAL A 117 6.73 -5.74 -6.34
C VAL A 117 5.32 -5.28 -6.03
N LEU A 118 4.42 -6.24 -5.78
CA LEU A 118 3.10 -5.99 -5.24
C LEU A 118 3.07 -6.56 -3.82
N ALA A 119 2.59 -5.78 -2.86
CA ALA A 119 2.50 -6.28 -1.49
C ALA A 119 1.33 -5.65 -0.74
N SER A 120 0.92 -6.33 0.36
CA SER A 120 -0.02 -5.79 1.34
C SER A 120 0.65 -4.74 2.22
N ASP A 121 -0.16 -4.01 2.99
CA ASP A 121 0.29 -3.05 3.98
C ASP A 121 1.23 -3.65 5.05
N GLY A 122 1.10 -4.95 5.35
CA GLY A 122 2.06 -5.67 6.18
C GLY A 122 3.52 -5.56 5.73
N VAL A 123 3.78 -5.19 4.46
CA VAL A 123 5.12 -4.80 3.98
C VAL A 123 5.32 -3.29 4.08
N TRP A 124 4.35 -2.49 3.62
CA TRP A 124 4.52 -1.06 3.37
C TRP A 124 4.39 -0.18 4.61
N GLU A 125 3.91 -0.71 5.72
CA GLU A 125 3.79 0.06 6.96
C GLU A 125 5.17 0.49 7.49
N PHE A 126 6.15 -0.42 7.47
CA PHE A 126 7.49 -0.16 8.03
C PHE A 126 8.62 -0.18 7.01
N LEU A 127 8.37 -0.58 5.76
CA LEU A 127 9.37 -0.58 4.70
C LEU A 127 9.00 0.43 3.61
N ASP A 128 9.89 1.36 3.32
CA ASP A 128 9.70 2.26 2.20
C ASP A 128 9.95 1.58 0.85
N ASN A 129 9.49 2.21 -0.22
CA ASN A 129 9.59 1.68 -1.58
C ASN A 129 11.03 1.32 -1.97
N GLN A 130 12.02 2.17 -1.61
CA GLN A 130 13.40 1.95 -2.00
C GLN A 130 14.03 0.80 -1.22
N ALA A 131 13.75 0.67 0.07
CA ALA A 131 14.22 -0.44 0.90
C ALA A 131 13.75 -1.79 0.33
N VAL A 132 12.48 -1.89 -0.09
CA VAL A 132 11.97 -3.12 -0.72
C VAL A 132 12.65 -3.39 -2.07
N VAL A 133 12.86 -2.38 -2.90
CA VAL A 133 13.60 -2.53 -4.17
C VAL A 133 15.03 -3.02 -3.92
N ASP A 134 15.73 -2.47 -2.93
CA ASP A 134 17.10 -2.86 -2.60
C ASP A 134 17.18 -4.31 -2.07
N LEU A 135 16.22 -4.74 -1.24
CA LEU A 135 16.10 -6.13 -0.78
C LEU A 135 15.94 -7.10 -1.95
N VAL A 136 15.01 -6.83 -2.86
CA VAL A 136 14.75 -7.68 -4.03
C VAL A 136 15.95 -7.70 -4.98
N ALA A 137 16.56 -6.55 -5.24
CA ALA A 137 17.76 -6.44 -6.09
C ALA A 137 18.92 -7.29 -5.60
N SER A 138 19.08 -7.40 -4.27
CA SER A 138 20.13 -8.22 -3.65
C SER A 138 20.02 -9.72 -3.93
N CYS A 139 18.89 -10.18 -4.49
CA CYS A 139 18.60 -11.60 -4.75
C CYS A 139 18.91 -12.04 -6.19
N SER A 140 19.50 -11.19 -7.03
CA SER A 140 20.01 -11.51 -8.39
C SER A 140 18.99 -12.27 -9.26
N GLY A 141 17.70 -11.90 -9.22
CA GLY A 141 16.64 -12.52 -10.01
C GLY A 141 16.02 -13.79 -9.40
N ASN A 142 16.43 -14.20 -8.21
CA ASN A 142 15.82 -15.32 -7.50
C ASN A 142 14.53 -14.90 -6.80
N GLY A 143 13.38 -15.08 -7.46
CA GLY A 143 12.07 -14.65 -6.96
C GLY A 143 11.69 -15.24 -5.59
N PRO A 144 11.77 -16.55 -5.36
CA PRO A 144 11.50 -17.16 -4.05
C PRO A 144 12.35 -16.59 -2.92
N GLU A 145 13.63 -16.33 -3.17
CA GLU A 145 14.53 -15.76 -2.17
C GLU A 145 14.19 -14.27 -1.92
N ALA A 146 13.85 -13.52 -2.97
CA ALA A 146 13.41 -12.14 -2.84
C ALA A 146 12.16 -12.01 -1.97
N CYS A 147 11.12 -12.82 -2.22
CA CYS A 147 9.93 -12.84 -1.39
C CYS A 147 10.26 -13.19 0.08
N LYS A 148 11.08 -14.18 0.34
CA LYS A 148 11.50 -14.55 1.71
C LYS A 148 12.22 -13.40 2.41
N LYS A 149 13.11 -12.68 1.72
CA LYS A 149 13.82 -11.54 2.30
C LYS A 149 12.87 -10.38 2.63
N VAL A 150 11.95 -10.05 1.73
CA VAL A 150 10.96 -8.99 1.98
C VAL A 150 10.09 -9.37 3.18
N ILE A 151 9.49 -10.58 3.19
CA ILE A 151 8.66 -11.06 4.30
C ILE A 151 9.43 -11.03 5.63
N LYS A 152 10.69 -11.52 5.62
CA LYS A 152 11.50 -11.50 6.84
C LYS A 152 11.77 -10.09 7.33
N ALA A 153 12.17 -9.18 6.45
CA ALA A 153 12.46 -7.79 6.83
C ALA A 153 11.21 -7.08 7.37
N SER A 154 10.04 -7.32 6.74
CA SER A 154 8.76 -6.80 7.23
C SER A 154 8.41 -7.36 8.60
N TYR A 155 8.50 -8.68 8.78
CA TYR A 155 8.23 -9.33 10.07
C TYR A 155 9.15 -8.79 11.19
N ASP A 156 10.46 -8.66 10.89
CA ASP A 156 11.45 -8.13 11.84
C ASP A 156 11.17 -6.65 12.19
N ALA A 157 10.59 -5.88 11.26
CA ALA A 157 10.18 -4.50 11.50
C ALA A 157 8.92 -4.45 12.38
N TRP A 158 7.88 -5.20 12.05
CA TRP A 158 6.67 -5.31 12.86
C TRP A 158 6.96 -5.68 14.32
N THR A 159 7.78 -6.72 14.54
CA THR A 159 8.12 -7.18 15.91
C THR A 159 8.95 -6.19 16.74
N ARG A 160 9.51 -5.14 16.12
CA ARG A 160 10.20 -4.07 16.85
C ARG A 160 9.28 -2.91 17.22
N GLU A 161 8.27 -2.65 16.37
CA GLU A 161 7.43 -1.45 16.49
C GLU A 161 6.07 -1.76 17.12
N GLU A 162 5.56 -2.99 16.97
CA GLU A 162 4.22 -3.38 17.38
C GLU A 162 4.20 -4.75 18.09
N ASP A 163 3.23 -4.96 18.96
CA ASP A 163 3.01 -6.24 19.66
C ASP A 163 2.37 -7.30 18.76
N VAL A 164 1.69 -6.88 17.70
CA VAL A 164 0.96 -7.76 16.76
C VAL A 164 1.48 -7.54 15.35
N VAL A 165 1.83 -8.62 14.68
CA VAL A 165 2.26 -8.60 13.29
C VAL A 165 1.05 -8.78 12.38
N ASP A 166 0.89 -7.92 11.38
CA ASP A 166 -0.15 -8.04 10.38
C ASP A 166 0.18 -9.10 9.31
N ASP A 167 -0.79 -9.44 8.46
CA ASP A 167 -0.63 -10.36 7.35
C ASP A 167 0.32 -9.80 6.29
N ILE A 168 1.44 -10.50 6.05
CA ILE A 168 2.48 -10.08 5.12
C ILE A 168 2.39 -10.89 3.84
N THR A 169 2.02 -10.24 2.75
CA THR A 169 1.96 -10.86 1.42
C THR A 169 2.78 -10.06 0.42
N CYS A 170 3.61 -10.72 -0.40
CA CYS A 170 4.29 -10.05 -1.51
C CYS A 170 4.41 -10.95 -2.74
N ILE A 171 4.42 -10.30 -3.91
CA ILE A 171 4.66 -10.91 -5.22
C ILE A 171 5.77 -10.11 -5.89
N VAL A 172 6.79 -10.79 -6.41
CA VAL A 172 7.88 -10.20 -7.19
C VAL A 172 7.79 -10.70 -8.63
N VAL A 173 7.72 -9.78 -9.58
CA VAL A 173 7.66 -10.08 -11.02
C VAL A 173 8.87 -9.48 -11.71
N TYR A 174 9.79 -10.31 -12.19
CA TYR A 174 10.95 -9.88 -12.98
C TYR A 174 10.57 -9.71 -14.44
N PHE A 175 11.12 -8.68 -15.07
CA PHE A 175 11.03 -8.47 -16.52
C PHE A 175 12.25 -9.06 -17.22
N PRO A 176 12.09 -9.57 -18.45
CA PRO A 176 13.17 -10.15 -19.24
C PRO A 176 14.21 -9.12 -19.68
#